data_eb42fb2f2218b083754dce6807733aaf
#
_entry.id   eb42fb2f2218b083754dce6807733aaf
#
_cell.length_a   1.000
_cell.length_b   1.000
_cell.length_c   1.000
_cell.angle_alpha   90.00
_cell.angle_beta   90.00
_cell.angle_gamma   90.00
#
_symmetry.space_group_name_H-M   'P 1'
#
loop_
_entity.id
_entity.type
_entity.pdbx_description
1 polymer ?
#
loop_
_entity_poly.entity_id
_entity_poly.type
_entity_poly.pdbx_seq_one_letter_code
_entity_poly.pdbx_strand_id
1 'polypeptide(L)'
;MKKSLSLNAAMSAFKTLMNIIFPLITFPYASNVLQVENLGKVNFASSVCGYFLLFAGLGISSYAVREGSRYVNDREKLSAFASEMFSINMISTALTYAALAVTMLFWTKLHAYTDLMLVLSLQIFFTTIGTEWVFTIFEEYTYITIRGLLFQVLSIFMLFAFVKTRDDYCIYAGITVFAAVGANVLNFFRVRRYCTIWLTRRIDWKKHLKPILIIFASTLATTLYVSSDTTILGILGTDYNVGIYSVAGKIYGIVKNLLSAVLVVSIPRLSHYAGVGDKANFNKLFNNIFNALIVVVAPAVVGLFALSREVVLFISGESYLDAVMPLQILSLALIVCLFGWLYNSCALLPCGREKELFWITLVSGLLNVGLNILLIPRFRENAAAFTTLLAELCSMMLCIRCSRGLVTVSADRRTVGSVLCGCAGIVLVCTGVKALALPNLICILAAVLGSVAAYAAILLGMKNPLVLEYLEKVKQKFRKTS
;
A
#
# COMPACT_ATOMS: atom_id res chain seq x y z
N MET A 1 -10.83 -23.21 -21.50
CA MET A 1 -9.34 -23.34 -21.45
C MET A 1 -8.91 -23.04 -20.02
N LYS A 2 -8.26 -23.99 -19.34
CA LYS A 2 -7.61 -23.71 -18.03
C LYS A 2 -6.50 -22.69 -18.28
N LYS A 3 -6.65 -21.49 -17.79
CA LYS A 3 -5.57 -20.47 -17.85
C LYS A 3 -4.39 -20.94 -17.04
N SER A 4 -3.18 -20.70 -17.54
CA SER A 4 -1.96 -21.07 -16.83
C SER A 4 -1.86 -20.30 -15.51
N LEU A 5 -1.86 -21.00 -14.38
CA LEU A 5 -1.73 -20.40 -13.04
C LEU A 5 -0.45 -19.55 -12.94
N SER A 6 0.63 -19.98 -13.62
CA SER A 6 1.89 -19.25 -13.69
C SER A 6 1.76 -17.92 -14.43
N LEU A 7 0.99 -17.88 -15.54
CA LEU A 7 0.73 -16.65 -16.29
C LEU A 7 -0.10 -15.65 -15.44
N ASN A 8 -1.14 -16.13 -14.78
CA ASN A 8 -1.98 -15.28 -13.91
C ASN A 8 -1.15 -14.70 -12.74
N ALA A 9 -0.29 -15.51 -12.13
CA ALA A 9 0.61 -15.04 -11.08
C ALA A 9 1.62 -14.00 -11.60
N ALA A 10 2.21 -14.23 -12.79
CA ALA A 10 3.12 -13.30 -13.43
C ALA A 10 2.43 -11.97 -13.76
N MET A 11 1.21 -12.00 -14.30
CA MET A 11 0.44 -10.80 -14.64
C MET A 11 0.02 -10.01 -13.39
N SER A 12 -0.36 -10.70 -12.32
CA SER A 12 -0.66 -10.06 -11.02
C SER A 12 0.60 -9.40 -10.42
N ALA A 13 1.74 -10.07 -10.44
CA ALA A 13 3.02 -9.52 -9.99
C ALA A 13 3.43 -8.29 -10.83
N PHE A 14 3.26 -8.37 -12.16
CA PHE A 14 3.53 -7.25 -13.06
C PHE A 14 2.62 -6.05 -12.79
N LYS A 15 1.30 -6.27 -12.56
CA LYS A 15 0.38 -5.20 -12.12
C LYS A 15 0.86 -4.53 -10.83
N THR A 16 1.28 -5.33 -9.85
CA THR A 16 1.80 -4.82 -8.58
C THR A 16 3.06 -3.98 -8.78
N LEU A 17 3.98 -4.42 -9.64
CA LEU A 17 5.20 -3.66 -9.97
C LEU A 17 4.87 -2.33 -10.64
N MET A 18 3.93 -2.31 -11.59
CA MET A 18 3.50 -1.10 -12.26
C MET A 18 2.83 -0.11 -11.31
N ASN A 19 2.09 -0.58 -10.31
CA ASN A 19 1.53 0.26 -9.26
C ASN A 19 2.58 0.95 -8.39
N ILE A 20 3.83 0.47 -8.39
CA ILE A 20 4.98 1.13 -7.74
C ILE A 20 5.66 2.09 -8.73
N ILE A 21 5.90 1.65 -9.97
CA ILE A 21 6.62 2.43 -10.98
C ILE A 21 5.81 3.66 -11.40
N PHE A 22 4.49 3.52 -11.58
CA PHE A 22 3.63 4.62 -12.00
C PHE A 22 3.74 5.86 -11.08
N PRO A 23 3.58 5.75 -9.76
CA PRO A 23 3.79 6.88 -8.86
C PRO A 23 5.21 7.43 -8.85
N LEU A 24 6.23 6.59 -9.07
CA LEU A 24 7.62 7.04 -9.16
C LEU A 24 7.88 8.00 -10.32
N ILE A 25 7.11 7.88 -11.40
CA ILE A 25 7.19 8.76 -12.56
C ILE A 25 6.29 9.98 -12.38
N THR A 26 5.05 9.76 -11.96
CA THR A 26 4.02 10.81 -11.94
C THR A 26 4.14 11.76 -10.75
N PHE A 27 4.52 11.23 -9.60
CA PHE A 27 4.55 12.01 -8.37
C PHE A 27 5.62 13.11 -8.34
N PRO A 28 6.88 12.87 -8.77
CA PRO A 28 7.89 13.92 -8.84
C PRO A 28 7.47 15.08 -9.77
N TYR A 29 6.88 14.76 -10.90
CA TYR A 29 6.37 15.80 -11.80
C TYR A 29 5.24 16.60 -11.17
N ALA A 30 4.23 15.90 -10.63
CA ALA A 30 3.08 16.55 -10.02
C ALA A 30 3.46 17.40 -8.80
N SER A 31 4.35 16.93 -7.93
CA SER A 31 4.80 17.69 -6.75
C SER A 31 5.52 18.99 -7.14
N ASN A 32 6.39 18.93 -8.16
CA ASN A 32 7.12 20.11 -8.63
C ASN A 32 6.22 21.14 -9.34
N VAL A 33 5.22 20.68 -10.12
CA VAL A 33 4.33 21.59 -10.86
C VAL A 33 3.27 22.19 -9.93
N LEU A 34 2.57 21.37 -9.14
CA LEU A 34 1.43 21.81 -8.30
C LEU A 34 1.85 22.55 -7.05
N GLN A 35 3.10 22.39 -6.62
CA GLN A 35 3.63 22.92 -5.37
C GLN A 35 2.93 22.35 -4.13
N VAL A 36 3.42 22.68 -2.93
CA VAL A 36 3.04 22.05 -1.67
C VAL A 36 1.56 22.16 -1.37
N GLU A 37 1.00 23.37 -1.43
CA GLU A 37 -0.38 23.63 -1.01
C GLU A 37 -1.41 22.94 -1.92
N ASN A 38 -1.27 23.05 -3.24
CA ASN A 38 -2.23 22.46 -4.16
C ASN A 38 -2.13 20.94 -4.21
N LEU A 39 -0.92 20.38 -4.05
CA LEU A 39 -0.76 18.94 -3.84
C LEU A 39 -1.43 18.50 -2.53
N GLY A 40 -1.30 19.30 -1.48
CA GLY A 40 -1.99 19.09 -0.21
C GLY A 40 -3.52 19.09 -0.34
N LYS A 41 -4.10 20.06 -1.07
CA LYS A 41 -5.53 20.09 -1.37
C LYS A 41 -6.02 18.81 -2.02
N VAL A 42 -5.31 18.35 -3.07
CA VAL A 42 -5.69 17.11 -3.77
C VAL A 42 -5.60 15.91 -2.84
N ASN A 43 -4.54 15.79 -2.04
CA ASN A 43 -4.36 14.65 -1.14
C ASN A 43 -5.38 14.66 0.02
N PHE A 44 -5.70 15.82 0.58
CA PHE A 44 -6.76 15.93 1.58
C PHE A 44 -8.13 15.54 0.99
N ALA A 45 -8.52 16.14 -0.13
CA ALA A 45 -9.79 15.82 -0.79
C ALA A 45 -9.86 14.33 -1.18
N SER A 46 -8.76 13.76 -1.67
CA SER A 46 -8.65 12.33 -1.99
C SER A 46 -8.80 11.45 -0.76
N SER A 47 -8.22 11.83 0.38
CA SER A 47 -8.36 11.08 1.62
C SER A 47 -9.80 11.07 2.15
N VAL A 48 -10.48 12.20 2.08
CA VAL A 48 -11.91 12.30 2.44
C VAL A 48 -12.77 11.48 1.47
N CYS A 49 -12.57 11.63 0.15
CA CYS A 49 -13.29 10.87 -0.87
C CYS A 49 -13.05 9.35 -0.72
N GLY A 50 -11.87 8.94 -0.25
CA GLY A 50 -11.53 7.55 0.04
C GLY A 50 -12.44 6.88 1.06
N TYR A 51 -12.89 7.62 2.10
CA TYR A 51 -13.90 7.09 3.03
C TYR A 51 -15.25 6.89 2.36
N PHE A 52 -15.69 7.84 1.55
CA PHE A 52 -16.95 7.67 0.78
C PHE A 52 -16.85 6.50 -0.20
N LEU A 53 -15.71 6.31 -0.87
CA LEU A 53 -15.47 5.16 -1.72
C LEU A 53 -15.57 3.83 -0.95
N LEU A 54 -15.03 3.79 0.28
CA LEU A 54 -15.13 2.65 1.17
C LEU A 54 -16.59 2.33 1.53
N PHE A 55 -17.40 3.35 1.89
CA PHE A 55 -18.82 3.19 2.19
C PHE A 55 -19.62 2.74 0.94
N ALA A 56 -19.32 3.27 -0.22
CA ALA A 56 -19.96 2.83 -1.47
C ALA A 56 -19.65 1.36 -1.77
N GLY A 57 -18.38 0.94 -1.58
CA GLY A 57 -17.93 -0.42 -1.87
C GLY A 57 -18.42 -1.47 -0.87
N LEU A 58 -18.66 -1.12 0.41
CA LEU A 58 -19.11 -2.01 1.50
C LEU A 58 -18.35 -3.35 1.62
N GLY A 59 -17.18 -3.50 0.99
CA GLY A 59 -16.49 -4.80 0.91
C GLY A 59 -17.14 -5.81 -0.04
N ILE A 60 -18.10 -5.37 -0.85
CA ILE A 60 -18.84 -6.22 -1.81
C ILE A 60 -17.91 -6.94 -2.76
N SER A 61 -16.84 -6.30 -3.26
CA SER A 61 -15.89 -6.93 -4.17
C SER A 61 -15.28 -8.21 -3.59
N SER A 62 -14.81 -8.18 -2.35
CA SER A 62 -14.23 -9.37 -1.69
C SER A 62 -15.27 -10.46 -1.43
N TYR A 63 -16.47 -10.07 -0.99
CA TYR A 63 -17.58 -10.98 -0.78
C TYR A 63 -18.00 -11.63 -2.09
N ALA A 64 -18.18 -10.83 -3.15
CA ALA A 64 -18.64 -11.28 -4.44
C ALA A 64 -17.65 -12.26 -5.12
N VAL A 65 -16.34 -12.03 -4.99
CA VAL A 65 -15.32 -12.98 -5.47
C VAL A 65 -15.44 -14.31 -4.74
N ARG A 66 -15.51 -14.28 -3.41
CA ARG A 66 -15.57 -15.50 -2.59
C ARG A 66 -16.82 -16.32 -2.83
N GLU A 67 -17.98 -15.68 -2.85
CA GLU A 67 -19.27 -16.38 -3.02
C GLU A 67 -19.59 -16.68 -4.49
N GLY A 68 -19.29 -15.72 -5.38
CA GLY A 68 -19.54 -15.86 -6.83
C GLY A 68 -18.72 -16.97 -7.50
N SER A 69 -17.54 -17.28 -6.96
CA SER A 69 -16.70 -18.39 -7.45
C SER A 69 -17.41 -19.74 -7.38
N ARG A 70 -18.41 -19.88 -6.51
CA ARG A 70 -19.24 -21.11 -6.43
C ARG A 70 -20.18 -21.28 -7.61
N TYR A 71 -20.47 -20.21 -8.35
CA TYR A 71 -21.45 -20.18 -9.46
C TYR A 71 -20.77 -20.07 -10.84
N VAL A 72 -19.47 -20.20 -10.95
CA VAL A 72 -18.69 -20.01 -12.20
C VAL A 72 -19.20 -20.85 -13.35
N ASN A 73 -19.67 -22.08 -13.08
CA ASN A 73 -20.15 -23.02 -14.10
C ASN A 73 -21.66 -22.89 -14.41
N ASP A 74 -22.38 -22.01 -13.71
CA ASP A 74 -23.81 -21.81 -13.86
C ASP A 74 -24.08 -20.32 -14.12
N ARG A 75 -24.21 -19.99 -15.41
CA ARG A 75 -24.38 -18.60 -15.85
C ARG A 75 -25.66 -17.94 -15.32
N GLU A 76 -26.73 -18.71 -15.14
CA GLU A 76 -28.00 -18.16 -14.66
C GLU A 76 -27.90 -17.79 -13.17
N LYS A 77 -27.39 -18.72 -12.35
CA LYS A 77 -27.16 -18.45 -10.93
C LYS A 77 -26.14 -17.33 -10.71
N LEU A 78 -25.05 -17.31 -11.51
CA LEU A 78 -24.09 -16.22 -11.46
C LEU A 78 -24.73 -14.88 -11.83
N SER A 79 -25.58 -14.84 -12.87
CA SER A 79 -26.27 -13.61 -13.30
C SER A 79 -27.25 -13.11 -12.24
N ALA A 80 -27.99 -14.03 -11.59
CA ALA A 80 -28.88 -13.67 -10.49
C ALA A 80 -28.09 -13.11 -9.30
N PHE A 81 -27.04 -13.81 -8.87
CA PHE A 81 -26.14 -13.37 -7.79
C PHE A 81 -25.46 -12.03 -8.13
N ALA A 82 -24.94 -11.88 -9.36
CA ALA A 82 -24.28 -10.65 -9.79
C ALA A 82 -25.24 -9.46 -9.80
N SER A 83 -26.51 -9.69 -10.19
CA SER A 83 -27.55 -8.65 -10.16
C SER A 83 -27.90 -8.22 -8.74
N GLU A 84 -27.95 -9.16 -7.78
CA GLU A 84 -28.14 -8.83 -6.36
C GLU A 84 -26.95 -8.00 -5.82
N MET A 85 -25.70 -8.43 -6.06
CA MET A 85 -24.50 -7.71 -5.62
C MET A 85 -24.39 -6.31 -6.24
N PHE A 86 -24.68 -6.20 -7.52
CA PHE A 86 -24.71 -4.90 -8.22
C PHE A 86 -25.79 -3.98 -7.66
N SER A 87 -26.99 -4.51 -7.37
CA SER A 87 -28.10 -3.73 -6.80
C SER A 87 -27.79 -3.23 -5.41
N ILE A 88 -27.18 -4.08 -4.54
CA ILE A 88 -26.72 -3.66 -3.22
C ILE A 88 -25.67 -2.55 -3.36
N ASN A 89 -24.71 -2.71 -4.28
CA ASN A 89 -23.65 -1.74 -4.51
C ASN A 89 -24.20 -0.40 -5.06
N MET A 90 -25.20 -0.43 -5.92
CA MET A 90 -25.87 0.79 -6.42
C MET A 90 -26.64 1.51 -5.30
N ILE A 91 -27.31 0.78 -4.42
CA ILE A 91 -28.00 1.37 -3.26
C ILE A 91 -26.96 2.01 -2.31
N SER A 92 -25.88 1.29 -1.97
CA SER A 92 -24.84 1.86 -1.11
C SER A 92 -24.17 3.08 -1.75
N THR A 93 -23.94 3.05 -3.06
CA THR A 93 -23.40 4.18 -3.83
C THR A 93 -24.36 5.39 -3.79
N ALA A 94 -25.64 5.19 -3.99
CA ALA A 94 -26.63 6.27 -3.90
C ALA A 94 -26.70 6.88 -2.49
N LEU A 95 -26.69 6.03 -1.47
CA LEU A 95 -26.64 6.49 -0.07
C LEU A 95 -25.34 7.24 0.22
N THR A 96 -24.22 6.80 -0.34
CA THR A 96 -22.92 7.45 -0.20
C THR A 96 -22.91 8.82 -0.86
N TYR A 97 -23.48 8.98 -2.07
CA TYR A 97 -23.62 10.30 -2.70
C TYR A 97 -24.54 11.22 -1.91
N ALA A 98 -25.64 10.72 -1.36
CA ALA A 98 -26.49 11.50 -0.47
C ALA A 98 -25.72 11.96 0.79
N ALA A 99 -24.95 11.06 1.42
CA ALA A 99 -24.10 11.39 2.55
C ALA A 99 -23.00 12.39 2.18
N LEU A 100 -22.37 12.27 1.00
CA LEU A 100 -21.40 13.22 0.50
C LEU A 100 -22.03 14.60 0.30
N ALA A 101 -23.19 14.68 -0.33
CA ALA A 101 -23.92 15.95 -0.51
C ALA A 101 -24.26 16.60 0.83
N VAL A 102 -24.78 15.84 1.79
CA VAL A 102 -25.07 16.33 3.15
C VAL A 102 -23.78 16.84 3.82
N THR A 103 -22.69 16.05 3.73
CA THR A 103 -21.41 16.46 4.31
C THR A 103 -20.90 17.76 3.68
N MET A 104 -20.99 17.90 2.37
CA MET A 104 -20.59 19.12 1.67
C MET A 104 -21.47 20.33 2.04
N LEU A 105 -22.76 20.13 2.34
CA LEU A 105 -23.66 21.23 2.77
C LEU A 105 -23.34 21.72 4.19
N PHE A 106 -23.04 20.80 5.11
CA PHE A 106 -22.88 21.15 6.53
C PHE A 106 -21.43 21.39 6.95
N TRP A 107 -20.45 20.84 6.24
CA TRP A 107 -19.05 21.00 6.61
C TRP A 107 -18.40 22.12 5.78
N THR A 108 -18.41 23.33 6.32
CA THR A 108 -17.93 24.56 5.66
C THR A 108 -16.48 24.46 5.15
N LYS A 109 -15.62 23.71 5.84
CA LYS A 109 -14.25 23.51 5.38
C LYS A 109 -14.19 22.85 4.01
N LEU A 110 -15.10 21.92 3.68
CA LEU A 110 -15.14 21.26 2.38
C LEU A 110 -15.61 22.15 1.23
N HIS A 111 -16.23 23.30 1.51
CA HIS A 111 -16.64 24.23 0.46
C HIS A 111 -15.46 24.72 -0.38
N ALA A 112 -14.26 24.87 0.22
CA ALA A 112 -13.03 25.22 -0.49
C ALA A 112 -12.52 24.13 -1.44
N TYR A 113 -13.05 22.92 -1.33
CA TYR A 113 -12.63 21.74 -2.12
C TYR A 113 -13.75 21.22 -3.02
N THR A 114 -14.81 21.99 -3.24
CA THR A 114 -16.02 21.55 -3.97
C THR A 114 -15.65 20.97 -5.34
N ASP A 115 -14.84 21.66 -6.14
CA ASP A 115 -14.46 21.22 -7.47
C ASP A 115 -13.66 19.90 -7.42
N LEU A 116 -12.73 19.80 -6.47
CA LEU A 116 -11.97 18.56 -6.24
C LEU A 116 -12.86 17.41 -5.81
N MET A 117 -13.79 17.66 -4.87
CA MET A 117 -14.71 16.62 -4.38
C MET A 117 -15.64 16.13 -5.50
N LEU A 118 -16.12 17.02 -6.37
CA LEU A 118 -16.94 16.65 -7.53
C LEU A 118 -16.14 15.75 -8.49
N VAL A 119 -14.90 16.15 -8.84
CA VAL A 119 -14.03 15.35 -9.72
C VAL A 119 -13.68 14.00 -9.10
N LEU A 120 -13.25 13.99 -7.83
CA LEU A 120 -12.85 12.77 -7.14
C LEU A 120 -14.03 11.83 -6.88
N SER A 121 -15.23 12.36 -6.66
CA SER A 121 -16.44 11.55 -6.46
C SER A 121 -16.80 10.69 -7.67
N LEU A 122 -16.37 11.05 -8.88
CA LEU A 122 -16.54 10.20 -10.07
C LEU A 122 -15.92 8.83 -9.88
N GLN A 123 -14.85 8.71 -9.07
CA GLN A 123 -14.25 7.43 -8.75
C GLN A 123 -15.24 6.48 -8.07
N ILE A 124 -16.16 6.98 -7.25
CA ILE A 124 -17.18 6.19 -6.55
C ILE A 124 -18.10 5.53 -7.57
N PHE A 125 -18.65 6.31 -8.50
CA PHE A 125 -19.55 5.82 -9.53
C PHE A 125 -18.89 4.81 -10.47
N PHE A 126 -17.72 5.17 -11.01
CA PHE A 126 -17.00 4.31 -11.94
C PHE A 126 -16.48 3.03 -11.30
N THR A 127 -16.18 3.02 -10.00
CA THR A 127 -15.84 1.79 -9.27
C THR A 127 -17.05 0.87 -9.18
N THR A 128 -18.23 1.41 -8.89
CA THR A 128 -19.48 0.63 -8.76
C THR A 128 -19.88 -0.01 -10.08
N ILE A 129 -19.91 0.74 -11.20
CA ILE A 129 -20.28 0.20 -12.50
C ILE A 129 -19.22 -0.74 -13.10
N GLY A 130 -17.97 -0.62 -12.63
CA GLY A 130 -16.83 -1.38 -13.15
C GLY A 130 -16.89 -2.88 -12.89
N THR A 131 -17.60 -3.32 -11.85
CA THR A 131 -17.80 -4.74 -11.48
C THR A 131 -16.57 -5.62 -11.68
N GLU A 132 -15.36 -5.11 -11.31
CA GLU A 132 -14.06 -5.78 -11.55
C GLU A 132 -14.00 -7.17 -10.90
N TRP A 133 -14.75 -7.39 -9.83
CA TRP A 133 -14.84 -8.66 -9.14
C TRP A 133 -15.35 -9.81 -10.03
N VAL A 134 -16.17 -9.54 -11.07
CA VAL A 134 -16.60 -10.57 -12.03
C VAL A 134 -15.39 -11.11 -12.78
N PHE A 135 -14.50 -10.25 -13.25
CA PHE A 135 -13.30 -10.66 -13.97
C PHE A 135 -12.32 -11.42 -13.07
N THR A 136 -12.30 -11.10 -11.78
CA THR A 136 -11.51 -11.82 -10.76
C THR A 136 -12.06 -13.22 -10.54
N ILE A 137 -13.40 -13.41 -10.49
CA ILE A 137 -14.05 -14.74 -10.42
C ILE A 137 -13.61 -15.64 -11.58
N PHE A 138 -13.49 -15.09 -12.79
CA PHE A 138 -13.07 -15.83 -13.99
C PHE A 138 -11.54 -15.84 -14.19
N GLU A 139 -10.77 -15.39 -13.20
CA GLU A 139 -9.30 -15.34 -13.26
C GLU A 139 -8.77 -14.59 -14.50
N GLU A 140 -9.46 -13.54 -14.95
CA GLU A 140 -9.08 -12.71 -16.10
C GLU A 140 -7.96 -11.70 -15.77
N TYR A 141 -6.93 -12.14 -15.04
CA TYR A 141 -5.84 -11.26 -14.58
C TYR A 141 -5.08 -10.59 -15.74
N THR A 142 -4.93 -11.29 -16.86
CA THR A 142 -4.31 -10.73 -18.07
C THR A 142 -5.10 -9.51 -18.57
N TYR A 143 -6.43 -9.64 -18.67
CA TYR A 143 -7.30 -8.55 -19.09
C TYR A 143 -7.26 -7.38 -18.11
N ILE A 144 -7.40 -7.68 -16.81
CA ILE A 144 -7.35 -6.66 -15.75
C ILE A 144 -6.03 -5.89 -15.81
N THR A 145 -4.91 -6.59 -16.01
CA THR A 145 -3.57 -5.99 -16.03
C THR A 145 -3.35 -5.14 -17.29
N ILE A 146 -3.57 -5.69 -18.47
CA ILE A 146 -3.33 -4.96 -19.74
C ILE A 146 -4.20 -3.70 -19.80
N ARG A 147 -5.48 -3.83 -19.48
CA ARG A 147 -6.41 -2.71 -19.44
C ARG A 147 -5.95 -1.64 -18.45
N GLY A 148 -5.63 -2.02 -17.20
CA GLY A 148 -5.16 -1.08 -16.19
C GLY A 148 -3.91 -0.34 -16.62
N LEU A 149 -2.93 -1.06 -17.20
CA LEU A 149 -1.70 -0.48 -17.72
C LEU A 149 -1.95 0.53 -18.85
N LEU A 150 -2.85 0.21 -19.76
CA LEU A 150 -3.20 1.12 -20.87
C LEU A 150 -3.67 2.48 -20.33
N PHE A 151 -4.58 2.47 -19.34
CA PHE A 151 -5.08 3.70 -18.74
C PHE A 151 -4.03 4.41 -17.87
N GLN A 152 -3.16 3.68 -17.19
CA GLN A 152 -2.02 4.26 -16.46
C GLN A 152 -1.04 4.95 -17.43
N VAL A 153 -0.66 4.30 -18.52
CA VAL A 153 0.24 4.90 -19.54
C VAL A 153 -0.41 6.13 -20.16
N LEU A 154 -1.70 6.03 -20.53
CA LEU A 154 -2.42 7.17 -21.10
C LEU A 154 -2.49 8.35 -20.12
N SER A 155 -2.68 8.06 -18.82
CA SER A 155 -2.71 9.10 -17.79
C SER A 155 -1.34 9.78 -17.59
N ILE A 156 -0.22 9.08 -17.82
CA ILE A 156 1.12 9.71 -17.85
C ILE A 156 1.19 10.75 -18.99
N PHE A 157 0.74 10.39 -20.20
CA PHE A 157 0.70 11.35 -21.31
C PHE A 157 -0.21 12.54 -21.02
N MET A 158 -1.41 12.28 -20.45
CA MET A 158 -2.32 13.35 -20.04
C MET A 158 -1.70 14.25 -18.98
N LEU A 159 -0.99 13.69 -18.01
CA LEU A 159 -0.30 14.45 -16.97
C LEU A 159 0.70 15.44 -17.57
N PHE A 160 1.59 14.96 -18.45
CA PHE A 160 2.58 15.82 -19.10
C PHE A 160 1.96 16.78 -20.12
N ALA A 161 0.81 16.47 -20.71
CA ALA A 161 0.15 17.35 -21.67
C ALA A 161 -0.64 18.48 -21.00
N PHE A 162 -1.39 18.19 -19.95
CA PHE A 162 -2.42 19.07 -19.40
C PHE A 162 -2.08 19.70 -18.06
N VAL A 163 -1.17 19.13 -17.25
CA VAL A 163 -0.77 19.71 -15.97
C VAL A 163 0.53 20.49 -16.16
N LYS A 164 0.44 21.81 -16.27
CA LYS A 164 1.56 22.72 -16.57
C LYS A 164 1.77 23.77 -15.50
N THR A 165 0.71 24.14 -14.79
CA THR A 165 0.72 25.21 -13.81
C THR A 165 0.27 24.69 -12.44
N ARG A 166 0.56 25.45 -11.40
CA ARG A 166 0.12 25.09 -10.05
C ARG A 166 -1.41 25.03 -9.90
N ASP A 167 -2.15 25.76 -10.75
CA ASP A 167 -3.61 25.86 -10.66
C ASP A 167 -4.31 24.68 -11.36
N ASP A 168 -3.57 23.80 -12.06
CA ASP A 168 -4.09 22.62 -12.73
C ASP A 168 -4.36 21.43 -11.79
N TYR A 169 -4.49 21.69 -10.49
CA TYR A 169 -4.69 20.64 -9.48
C TYR A 169 -6.00 19.85 -9.65
N CYS A 170 -7.08 20.48 -10.16
CA CYS A 170 -8.31 19.77 -10.52
C CYS A 170 -8.12 18.87 -11.74
N ILE A 171 -7.34 19.30 -12.73
CA ILE A 171 -6.99 18.48 -13.90
C ILE A 171 -6.18 17.27 -13.43
N TYR A 172 -5.19 17.49 -12.56
CA TYR A 172 -4.41 16.41 -11.95
C TYR A 172 -5.30 15.41 -11.20
N ALA A 173 -6.24 15.89 -10.37
CA ALA A 173 -7.22 15.03 -9.70
C ALA A 173 -8.03 14.20 -10.70
N GLY A 174 -8.52 14.81 -11.79
CA GLY A 174 -9.23 14.13 -12.88
C GLY A 174 -8.38 13.04 -13.56
N ILE A 175 -7.11 13.30 -13.80
CA ILE A 175 -6.17 12.33 -14.37
C ILE A 175 -5.93 11.16 -13.40
N THR A 176 -5.82 11.43 -12.10
CA THR A 176 -5.70 10.34 -11.11
C THR A 176 -6.94 9.46 -11.04
N VAL A 177 -8.14 10.04 -11.11
CA VAL A 177 -9.41 9.30 -11.24
C VAL A 177 -9.45 8.49 -12.54
N PHE A 178 -9.06 9.08 -13.66
CA PHE A 178 -9.00 8.40 -14.96
C PHE A 178 -8.03 7.20 -14.91
N ALA A 179 -6.85 7.37 -14.32
CA ALA A 179 -5.88 6.29 -14.13
C ALA A 179 -6.45 5.14 -13.27
N ALA A 180 -7.18 5.48 -12.20
CA ALA A 180 -7.71 4.51 -11.25
C ALA A 180 -8.92 3.73 -11.78
N VAL A 181 -9.87 4.43 -12.40
CA VAL A 181 -11.19 3.85 -12.73
C VAL A 181 -11.63 4.04 -14.18
N GLY A 182 -10.90 4.76 -15.01
CA GLY A 182 -11.28 4.98 -16.42
C GLY A 182 -11.47 3.68 -17.19
N ALA A 183 -10.64 2.69 -16.91
CA ALA A 183 -10.77 1.34 -17.48
C ALA A 183 -12.06 0.60 -17.09
N ASN A 184 -12.77 1.03 -16.04
CA ASN A 184 -13.99 0.39 -15.57
C ASN A 184 -15.18 0.58 -16.56
N VAL A 185 -15.12 1.62 -17.38
CA VAL A 185 -16.08 1.79 -18.50
C VAL A 185 -16.03 0.60 -19.46
N LEU A 186 -14.83 0.11 -19.78
CA LEU A 186 -14.67 -1.08 -20.63
C LEU A 186 -15.22 -2.34 -19.97
N ASN A 187 -15.12 -2.43 -18.65
CA ASN A 187 -15.69 -3.55 -17.90
C ASN A 187 -17.21 -3.62 -18.03
N PHE A 188 -17.87 -2.46 -17.93
CA PHE A 188 -19.33 -2.39 -18.03
C PHE A 188 -19.87 -3.02 -19.31
N PHE A 189 -19.18 -2.84 -20.44
CA PHE A 189 -19.54 -3.48 -21.69
C PHE A 189 -19.12 -4.95 -21.77
N ARG A 190 -17.93 -5.29 -21.28
CA ARG A 190 -17.36 -6.64 -21.40
C ARG A 190 -17.97 -7.65 -20.43
N VAL A 191 -18.52 -7.22 -19.29
CA VAL A 191 -19.12 -8.10 -18.27
C VAL A 191 -20.24 -8.97 -18.84
N ARG A 192 -20.97 -8.48 -19.84
CA ARG A 192 -22.05 -9.20 -20.54
C ARG A 192 -21.61 -10.53 -21.16
N ARG A 193 -20.31 -10.70 -21.40
CA ARG A 193 -19.74 -11.97 -21.90
C ARG A 193 -19.82 -13.08 -20.85
N TYR A 194 -19.79 -12.72 -19.58
CA TYR A 194 -19.72 -13.66 -18.45
C TYR A 194 -21.07 -13.86 -17.78
N CYS A 195 -21.74 -12.78 -17.49
CA CYS A 195 -23.06 -12.80 -16.86
C CYS A 195 -23.86 -11.56 -17.29
N THR A 196 -25.17 -11.66 -17.11
CA THR A 196 -26.09 -10.55 -17.35
C THR A 196 -26.38 -9.90 -16.01
N ILE A 197 -26.15 -8.59 -15.91
CA ILE A 197 -26.33 -7.83 -14.67
C ILE A 197 -27.45 -6.81 -14.86
N TRP A 198 -28.46 -6.87 -14.01
CA TRP A 198 -29.59 -5.96 -13.98
C TRP A 198 -29.85 -5.46 -12.56
N LEU A 199 -30.47 -4.30 -12.43
CA LEU A 199 -30.99 -3.85 -11.16
C LEU A 199 -32.18 -4.73 -10.76
N THR A 200 -32.07 -5.40 -9.61
CA THR A 200 -33.13 -6.25 -9.07
C THR A 200 -33.62 -5.73 -7.72
N ARG A 201 -34.91 -5.84 -7.48
CA ARG A 201 -35.53 -5.60 -6.17
C ARG A 201 -35.59 -6.87 -5.30
N ARG A 202 -35.36 -8.05 -5.92
CA ARG A 202 -35.34 -9.34 -5.23
C ARG A 202 -33.96 -9.62 -4.69
N ILE A 203 -33.66 -9.05 -3.52
CA ILE A 203 -32.35 -9.17 -2.85
C ILE A 203 -32.56 -10.00 -1.58
N ASP A 204 -31.76 -11.05 -1.41
CA ASP A 204 -31.73 -11.80 -0.15
C ASP A 204 -30.82 -11.09 0.87
N TRP A 205 -31.37 -10.04 1.49
CA TRP A 205 -30.64 -9.26 2.50
C TRP A 205 -30.14 -10.10 3.67
N LYS A 206 -30.88 -11.11 4.10
CA LYS A 206 -30.50 -11.95 5.24
C LYS A 206 -29.26 -12.77 4.94
N LYS A 207 -29.13 -13.23 3.70
CA LYS A 207 -27.96 -14.00 3.24
C LYS A 207 -26.71 -13.14 3.06
N HIS A 208 -26.86 -11.94 2.47
CA HIS A 208 -25.73 -11.16 2.00
C HIS A 208 -25.24 -10.10 2.98
N LEU A 209 -26.12 -9.44 3.74
CA LEU A 209 -25.78 -8.26 4.53
C LEU A 209 -24.77 -8.57 5.64
N LYS A 210 -24.98 -9.63 6.41
CA LYS A 210 -24.08 -9.97 7.53
C LYS A 210 -22.63 -10.25 7.09
N PRO A 211 -22.35 -11.09 6.08
CA PRO A 211 -21.00 -11.29 5.59
C PRO A 211 -20.37 -10.02 5.00
N ILE A 212 -21.15 -9.22 4.27
CA ILE A 212 -20.70 -7.94 3.69
C ILE A 212 -20.27 -6.98 4.80
N LEU A 213 -21.07 -6.81 5.84
CA LEU A 213 -20.76 -5.90 6.96
C LEU A 213 -19.53 -6.34 7.76
N ILE A 214 -19.29 -7.67 7.90
CA ILE A 214 -18.06 -8.17 8.54
C ILE A 214 -16.82 -7.78 7.72
N ILE A 215 -16.87 -7.96 6.39
CA ILE A 215 -15.77 -7.57 5.50
C ILE A 215 -15.59 -6.05 5.51
N PHE A 216 -16.70 -5.30 5.47
CA PHE A 216 -16.69 -3.84 5.56
C PHE A 216 -16.00 -3.35 6.86
N ALA A 217 -16.36 -3.92 8.01
CA ALA A 217 -15.76 -3.55 9.29
C ALA A 217 -14.24 -3.76 9.30
N SER A 218 -13.77 -4.87 8.73
CA SER A 218 -12.33 -5.15 8.59
C SER A 218 -11.63 -4.16 7.66
N THR A 219 -12.28 -3.82 6.54
CA THR A 219 -11.74 -2.84 5.59
C THR A 219 -11.75 -1.43 6.18
N LEU A 220 -12.80 -1.07 6.93
CA LEU A 220 -12.89 0.21 7.63
C LEU A 220 -11.77 0.34 8.68
N ALA A 221 -11.54 -0.69 9.50
CA ALA A 221 -10.45 -0.70 10.47
C ALA A 221 -9.07 -0.48 9.78
N THR A 222 -8.85 -1.15 8.66
CA THR A 222 -7.61 -0.99 7.87
C THR A 222 -7.50 0.41 7.27
N THR A 223 -8.59 0.97 6.74
CA THR A 223 -8.60 2.32 6.14
C THR A 223 -8.35 3.39 7.21
N LEU A 224 -8.96 3.25 8.39
CA LEU A 224 -8.68 4.14 9.53
C LEU A 224 -7.21 4.07 9.92
N TYR A 225 -6.63 2.87 9.98
CA TYR A 225 -5.23 2.69 10.31
C TYR A 225 -4.26 3.31 9.29
N VAL A 226 -4.59 3.25 7.98
CA VAL A 226 -3.67 3.66 6.90
C VAL A 226 -3.86 5.10 6.47
N SER A 227 -5.10 5.62 6.49
CA SER A 227 -5.45 6.89 5.82
C SER A 227 -5.85 8.02 6.77
N SER A 228 -5.98 7.75 8.08
CA SER A 228 -6.43 8.75 9.05
C SER A 228 -5.46 9.92 9.20
N ASP A 229 -4.16 9.68 9.09
CA ASP A 229 -3.12 10.69 9.24
C ASP A 229 -3.34 11.88 8.31
N THR A 230 -3.49 11.62 7.00
CA THR A 230 -3.72 12.64 5.98
C THR A 230 -5.03 13.39 6.21
N THR A 231 -6.09 12.65 6.57
CA THR A 231 -7.41 13.25 6.81
C THR A 231 -7.40 14.14 8.05
N ILE A 232 -6.89 13.64 9.18
CA ILE A 232 -6.86 14.40 10.43
C ILE A 232 -5.91 15.61 10.30
N LEU A 233 -4.77 15.42 9.61
CA LEU A 233 -3.86 16.50 9.32
C LEU A 233 -4.52 17.58 8.46
N GLY A 234 -5.33 17.21 7.47
CA GLY A 234 -6.10 18.15 6.68
C GLY A 234 -7.23 18.81 7.46
N ILE A 235 -7.85 18.14 8.45
CA ILE A 235 -8.89 18.70 9.31
C ILE A 235 -8.32 19.72 10.31
N LEU A 236 -7.23 19.36 11.00
CA LEU A 236 -6.66 20.12 12.10
C LEU A 236 -5.48 21.01 11.71
N GLY A 237 -4.86 20.76 10.58
CA GLY A 237 -3.74 21.53 10.02
C GLY A 237 -4.15 22.32 8.78
N THR A 238 -3.17 22.53 7.89
CA THR A 238 -3.29 23.28 6.63
C THR A 238 -2.99 22.37 5.43
N ASP A 239 -3.36 22.83 4.23
CA ASP A 239 -3.00 22.14 2.98
C ASP A 239 -1.49 21.99 2.81
N TYR A 240 -0.73 22.99 3.26
CA TYR A 240 0.74 22.91 3.29
C TYR A 240 1.22 21.70 4.09
N ASN A 241 0.72 21.50 5.32
CA ASN A 241 1.12 20.37 6.16
C ASN A 241 0.77 19.02 5.51
N VAL A 242 -0.40 18.93 4.86
CA VAL A 242 -0.82 17.74 4.11
C VAL A 242 0.10 17.49 2.92
N GLY A 243 0.47 18.55 2.18
CA GLY A 243 1.40 18.47 1.06
C GLY A 243 2.76 17.94 1.48
N ILE A 244 3.33 18.48 2.55
CA ILE A 244 4.60 18.04 3.16
C ILE A 244 4.54 16.57 3.59
N TYR A 245 3.53 16.21 4.39
CA TYR A 245 3.35 14.82 4.85
C TYR A 245 3.14 13.83 3.70
N SER A 246 2.44 14.25 2.64
CA SER A 246 2.16 13.40 1.48
C SER A 246 3.43 12.98 0.74
N VAL A 247 4.44 13.84 0.66
CA VAL A 247 5.75 13.50 0.06
C VAL A 247 6.45 12.44 0.91
N ALA A 248 6.56 12.67 2.21
CA ALA A 248 7.18 11.72 3.12
C ALA A 248 6.45 10.36 3.12
N GLY A 249 5.11 10.39 3.19
CA GLY A 249 4.25 9.20 3.14
C GLY A 249 4.33 8.45 1.81
N LYS A 250 4.47 9.15 0.69
CA LYS A 250 4.63 8.52 -0.63
C LYS A 250 5.95 7.78 -0.75
N ILE A 251 7.05 8.41 -0.34
CA ILE A 251 8.39 7.78 -0.33
C ILE A 251 8.39 6.56 0.61
N TYR A 252 7.88 6.73 1.82
CA TYR A 252 7.69 5.63 2.78
C TYR A 252 6.92 4.47 2.16
N GLY A 253 5.77 4.73 1.53
CA GLY A 253 4.92 3.71 0.91
C GLY A 253 5.61 2.95 -0.22
N ILE A 254 6.38 3.63 -1.06
CA ILE A 254 7.15 3.00 -2.14
C ILE A 254 8.20 2.06 -1.57
N VAL A 255 8.99 2.51 -0.60
CA VAL A 255 10.04 1.69 0.03
C VAL A 255 9.43 0.52 0.82
N LYS A 256 8.34 0.75 1.55
CA LYS A 256 7.57 -0.30 2.24
C LYS A 256 7.11 -1.39 1.28
N ASN A 257 6.50 -1.02 0.15
CA ASN A 257 6.01 -1.99 -0.84
C ASN A 257 7.16 -2.80 -1.47
N LEU A 258 8.29 -2.15 -1.74
CA LEU A 258 9.46 -2.82 -2.29
C LEU A 258 10.03 -3.85 -1.31
N LEU A 259 10.22 -3.47 -0.05
CA LEU A 259 10.78 -4.34 0.98
C LEU A 259 9.82 -5.48 1.38
N SER A 260 8.52 -5.26 1.30
CA SER A 260 7.50 -6.25 1.63
C SER A 260 7.43 -7.42 0.65
N ALA A 261 7.99 -7.29 -0.54
CA ALA A 261 7.99 -8.35 -1.55
C ALA A 261 8.58 -9.67 -1.01
N VAL A 262 9.57 -9.60 -0.12
CA VAL A 262 10.17 -10.77 0.55
C VAL A 262 9.14 -11.54 1.37
N LEU A 263 8.22 -10.84 2.02
CA LEU A 263 7.16 -11.45 2.83
C LEU A 263 6.11 -12.13 1.96
N VAL A 264 5.62 -11.44 0.94
CA VAL A 264 4.52 -11.90 0.07
C VAL A 264 4.83 -13.24 -0.57
N VAL A 265 6.05 -13.45 -1.06
CA VAL A 265 6.48 -14.71 -1.70
C VAL A 265 6.49 -15.89 -0.73
N SER A 266 6.63 -15.62 0.57
CA SER A 266 6.77 -16.65 1.60
C SER A 266 5.44 -17.13 2.19
N ILE A 267 4.39 -16.31 2.09
CA ILE A 267 3.05 -16.60 2.69
C ILE A 267 2.48 -17.96 2.24
N PRO A 268 2.46 -18.34 0.94
CA PRO A 268 1.86 -19.60 0.52
C PRO A 268 2.54 -20.84 1.14
N ARG A 269 3.87 -20.79 1.28
CA ARG A 269 4.64 -21.89 1.90
C ARG A 269 4.36 -22.01 3.39
N LEU A 270 4.29 -20.89 4.09
CA LEU A 270 3.94 -20.87 5.51
C LEU A 270 2.51 -21.37 5.73
N SER A 271 1.56 -20.95 4.90
CA SER A 271 0.17 -21.46 4.95
C SER A 271 0.11 -22.96 4.71
N HIS A 272 0.91 -23.50 3.81
CA HIS A 272 1.00 -24.94 3.58
C HIS A 272 1.51 -25.68 4.83
N TYR A 273 2.65 -25.24 5.41
CA TYR A 273 3.18 -25.86 6.63
C TYR A 273 2.22 -25.77 7.83
N ALA A 274 1.53 -24.62 7.99
CA ALA A 274 0.51 -24.45 9.01
C ALA A 274 -0.67 -25.43 8.79
N GLY A 275 -1.13 -25.59 7.54
CA GLY A 275 -2.24 -26.48 7.18
C GLY A 275 -1.95 -27.95 7.40
N VAL A 276 -0.71 -28.41 7.20
CA VAL A 276 -0.29 -29.81 7.45
C VAL A 276 0.22 -30.04 8.88
N GLY A 277 0.26 -29.01 9.72
CA GLY A 277 0.71 -29.10 11.11
C GLY A 277 2.23 -29.27 11.29
N ASP A 278 3.05 -28.99 10.25
CA ASP A 278 4.51 -29.11 10.28
C ASP A 278 5.15 -27.88 10.97
N LYS A 279 5.11 -27.88 12.29
CA LYS A 279 5.65 -26.80 13.13
C LYS A 279 7.15 -26.59 12.95
N ALA A 280 7.91 -27.64 12.67
CA ALA A 280 9.36 -27.57 12.55
C ALA A 280 9.77 -26.78 11.29
N ASN A 281 9.23 -27.14 10.13
CA ASN A 281 9.50 -26.43 8.88
C ASN A 281 8.85 -25.03 8.86
N PHE A 282 7.68 -24.86 9.50
CA PHE A 282 7.07 -23.55 9.71
C PHE A 282 8.00 -22.59 10.45
N ASN A 283 8.50 -23.00 11.62
CA ASN A 283 9.44 -22.21 12.41
C ASN A 283 10.76 -21.94 11.70
N LYS A 284 11.30 -22.95 11.02
CA LYS A 284 12.54 -22.79 10.23
C LYS A 284 12.37 -21.74 9.13
N LEU A 285 11.28 -21.82 8.36
CA LEU A 285 11.00 -20.84 7.30
C LEU A 285 10.75 -19.44 7.89
N PHE A 286 9.98 -19.33 8.97
CA PHE A 286 9.72 -18.07 9.64
C PHE A 286 11.02 -17.39 10.09
N ASN A 287 11.93 -18.13 10.74
CA ASN A 287 13.22 -17.60 11.19
C ASN A 287 14.13 -17.21 10.02
N ASN A 288 14.10 -17.94 8.92
CA ASN A 288 14.85 -17.56 7.70
C ASN A 288 14.34 -16.22 7.15
N ILE A 289 13.03 -16.00 7.13
CA ILE A 289 12.44 -14.74 6.68
C ILE A 289 12.78 -13.62 7.67
N PHE A 290 12.67 -13.90 8.97
CA PHE A 290 13.01 -12.93 10.04
C PHE A 290 14.46 -12.44 9.90
N ASN A 291 15.41 -13.34 9.75
CA ASN A 291 16.82 -12.99 9.58
C ASN A 291 17.09 -12.31 8.22
N ALA A 292 16.40 -12.72 7.15
CA ALA A 292 16.48 -12.05 5.85
C ALA A 292 15.96 -10.60 5.92
N LEU A 293 14.87 -10.35 6.67
CA LEU A 293 14.39 -8.99 6.90
C LEU A 293 15.41 -8.13 7.63
N ILE A 294 16.10 -8.65 8.65
CA ILE A 294 17.17 -7.92 9.33
C ILE A 294 18.22 -7.45 8.32
N VAL A 295 18.66 -8.36 7.44
CA VAL A 295 19.71 -8.07 6.44
C VAL A 295 19.27 -7.05 5.41
N VAL A 296 17.98 -6.99 5.05
CA VAL A 296 17.48 -6.12 3.98
C VAL A 296 16.90 -4.81 4.50
N VAL A 297 16.14 -4.86 5.60
CA VAL A 297 15.39 -3.69 6.10
C VAL A 297 16.31 -2.71 6.81
N ALA A 298 17.23 -3.18 7.66
CA ALA A 298 18.09 -2.29 8.43
C ALA A 298 18.95 -1.36 7.54
N PRO A 299 19.68 -1.86 6.52
CA PRO A 299 20.43 -0.99 5.61
C PRO A 299 19.54 -0.04 4.82
N ALA A 300 18.36 -0.50 4.36
CA ALA A 300 17.44 0.35 3.61
C ALA A 300 16.93 1.53 4.47
N VAL A 301 16.60 1.27 5.74
CA VAL A 301 16.15 2.31 6.68
C VAL A 301 17.26 3.29 7.00
N VAL A 302 18.47 2.80 7.30
CA VAL A 302 19.62 3.65 7.60
C VAL A 302 19.99 4.51 6.39
N GLY A 303 19.98 3.93 5.19
CA GLY A 303 20.21 4.66 3.94
C GLY A 303 19.17 5.73 3.69
N LEU A 304 17.87 5.38 3.83
CA LEU A 304 16.77 6.35 3.63
C LEU A 304 16.81 7.47 4.68
N PHE A 305 17.08 7.14 5.93
CA PHE A 305 17.24 8.12 7.01
C PHE A 305 18.40 9.07 6.73
N ALA A 306 19.56 8.53 6.35
CA ALA A 306 20.76 9.30 6.06
C ALA A 306 20.59 10.19 4.80
N LEU A 307 19.89 9.72 3.77
CA LEU A 307 19.70 10.41 2.49
C LEU A 307 18.33 11.11 2.37
N SER A 308 17.58 11.24 3.48
CA SER A 308 16.22 11.78 3.45
C SER A 308 16.12 13.16 2.79
N ARG A 309 17.08 14.05 3.07
CA ARG A 309 17.14 15.40 2.49
C ARG A 309 17.34 15.35 0.98
N GLU A 310 18.32 14.59 0.53
CA GLU A 310 18.66 14.44 -0.88
C GLU A 310 17.51 13.79 -1.67
N VAL A 311 16.86 12.78 -1.07
CA VAL A 311 15.71 12.10 -1.65
C VAL A 311 14.52 13.05 -1.79
N VAL A 312 14.20 13.85 -0.77
CA VAL A 312 13.13 14.86 -0.83
C VAL A 312 13.43 15.90 -1.91
N LEU A 313 14.65 16.43 -1.95
CA LEU A 313 15.08 17.41 -2.95
C LEU A 313 14.99 16.85 -4.37
N PHE A 314 15.39 15.59 -4.56
CA PHE A 314 15.33 14.95 -5.88
C PHE A 314 13.91 14.70 -6.36
N ILE A 315 13.02 14.26 -5.45
CA ILE A 315 11.65 13.89 -5.80
C ILE A 315 10.76 15.11 -5.94
N SER A 316 10.83 16.07 -5.02
CA SER A 316 9.83 17.13 -4.90
C SER A 316 10.41 18.56 -4.86
N GLY A 317 11.75 18.70 -4.81
CA GLY A 317 12.41 20.01 -4.84
C GLY A 317 12.48 20.70 -3.48
N GLU A 318 13.02 21.94 -3.48
CA GLU A 318 13.34 22.70 -2.26
C GLU A 318 12.11 23.09 -1.43
N SER A 319 10.97 23.33 -2.10
CA SER A 319 9.72 23.70 -1.42
C SER A 319 9.21 22.65 -0.42
N TYR A 320 9.75 21.43 -0.48
CA TYR A 320 9.35 20.31 0.36
C TYR A 320 10.38 19.91 1.42
N LEU A 321 11.34 20.77 1.72
CA LEU A 321 12.40 20.45 2.72
C LEU A 321 11.83 20.10 4.10
N ASP A 322 10.70 20.65 4.48
CA ASP A 322 10.01 20.30 5.73
C ASP A 322 9.54 18.84 5.78
N ALA A 323 9.50 18.11 4.63
CA ALA A 323 9.20 16.69 4.59
C ALA A 323 10.37 15.80 5.06
N VAL A 324 11.56 16.37 5.26
CA VAL A 324 12.75 15.61 5.69
C VAL A 324 12.53 14.97 7.06
N MET A 325 12.06 15.74 8.04
CA MET A 325 11.83 15.21 9.39
C MET A 325 10.72 14.17 9.45
N PRO A 326 9.51 14.37 8.86
CA PRO A 326 8.52 13.32 8.72
C PRO A 326 9.07 12.06 8.04
N LEU A 327 9.87 12.20 6.96
CA LEU A 327 10.46 11.06 6.26
C LEU A 327 11.45 10.29 7.13
N GLN A 328 12.26 10.99 7.93
CA GLN A 328 13.17 10.35 8.89
C GLN A 328 12.41 9.53 9.94
N ILE A 329 11.34 10.09 10.51
CA ILE A 329 10.47 9.38 11.47
C ILE A 329 9.82 8.16 10.81
N LEU A 330 9.26 8.32 9.61
CA LEU A 330 8.65 7.23 8.85
C LEU A 330 9.68 6.17 8.42
N SER A 331 10.95 6.55 8.20
CA SER A 331 12.02 5.59 7.94
C SER A 331 12.22 4.63 9.11
N LEU A 332 12.18 5.14 10.34
CA LEU A 332 12.22 4.29 11.54
C LEU A 332 10.97 3.42 11.66
N ALA A 333 9.81 3.95 11.28
CA ALA A 333 8.55 3.20 11.25
C ALA A 333 8.59 2.00 10.28
N LEU A 334 9.41 2.03 9.20
CA LEU A 334 9.59 0.90 8.27
C LEU A 334 10.06 -0.37 8.98
N ILE A 335 11.01 -0.26 9.92
CA ILE A 335 11.50 -1.43 10.66
C ILE A 335 10.34 -2.07 11.40
N VAL A 336 9.63 -1.27 12.18
CA VAL A 336 8.55 -1.72 13.04
C VAL A 336 7.40 -2.31 12.20
N CYS A 337 7.03 -1.61 11.14
CA CYS A 337 5.97 -2.00 10.21
C CYS A 337 6.26 -3.35 9.55
N LEU A 338 7.46 -3.54 8.99
CA LEU A 338 7.80 -4.77 8.27
C LEU A 338 7.94 -5.98 9.19
N PHE A 339 8.49 -5.79 10.39
CA PHE A 339 8.48 -6.86 11.40
C PHE A 339 7.06 -7.13 11.93
N GLY A 340 6.24 -6.10 12.16
CA GLY A 340 4.82 -6.26 12.47
C GLY A 340 4.10 -7.06 11.38
N TRP A 341 4.34 -6.74 10.11
CA TRP A 341 3.75 -7.45 8.97
C TRP A 341 4.22 -8.91 8.85
N LEU A 342 5.48 -9.21 9.20
CA LEU A 342 5.97 -10.58 9.29
C LEU A 342 5.10 -11.40 10.27
N TYR A 343 4.88 -10.91 11.48
CA TYR A 343 4.05 -11.62 12.45
C TYR A 343 2.57 -11.69 12.02
N ASN A 344 2.03 -10.60 11.46
CA ASN A 344 0.67 -10.54 10.96
C ASN A 344 0.44 -11.57 9.85
N SER A 345 1.19 -11.47 8.75
CA SER A 345 0.91 -12.20 7.50
C SER A 345 1.61 -13.56 7.41
N CYS A 346 2.71 -13.75 8.16
CA CYS A 346 3.51 -14.98 8.10
C CYS A 346 3.35 -15.87 9.35
N ALA A 347 2.75 -15.37 10.45
CA ALA A 347 2.45 -16.18 11.62
C ALA A 347 0.95 -16.27 11.90
N LEU A 348 0.27 -15.14 12.15
CA LEU A 348 -1.12 -15.13 12.60
C LEU A 348 -2.08 -15.54 11.47
N LEU A 349 -1.95 -14.98 10.29
CA LEU A 349 -2.85 -15.25 9.17
C LEU A 349 -2.82 -16.73 8.74
N PRO A 350 -1.65 -17.38 8.52
CA PRO A 350 -1.58 -18.79 8.19
C PRO A 350 -2.14 -19.73 9.27
N CYS A 351 -2.14 -19.28 10.53
CA CYS A 351 -2.67 -20.04 11.67
C CYS A 351 -4.17 -19.76 11.94
N GLY A 352 -4.87 -19.03 11.05
CA GLY A 352 -6.31 -18.77 11.18
C GLY A 352 -6.69 -17.78 12.29
N ARG A 353 -5.77 -16.90 12.72
CA ARG A 353 -5.97 -15.90 13.77
C ARG A 353 -6.54 -14.58 13.24
N GLU A 354 -7.54 -14.65 12.34
CA GLU A 354 -8.10 -13.47 11.67
C GLU A 354 -8.85 -12.53 12.64
N LYS A 355 -9.47 -13.09 13.69
CA LYS A 355 -10.16 -12.28 14.70
C LYS A 355 -9.18 -11.42 15.50
N GLU A 356 -8.05 -12.00 15.88
CA GLU A 356 -6.98 -11.28 16.57
C GLU A 356 -6.41 -10.18 15.67
N LEU A 357 -6.19 -10.46 14.37
CA LEU A 357 -5.73 -9.47 13.40
C LEU A 357 -6.69 -8.28 13.26
N PHE A 358 -7.99 -8.55 13.24
CA PHE A 358 -9.00 -7.48 13.24
C PHE A 358 -8.87 -6.56 14.47
N TRP A 359 -8.79 -7.16 15.68
CA TRP A 359 -8.65 -6.38 16.90
C TRP A 359 -7.34 -5.61 16.98
N ILE A 360 -6.23 -6.22 16.56
CA ILE A 360 -4.92 -5.56 16.49
C ILE A 360 -4.99 -4.32 15.58
N THR A 361 -5.55 -4.48 14.38
CA THR A 361 -5.69 -3.37 13.43
C THR A 361 -6.60 -2.28 13.98
N LEU A 362 -7.73 -2.65 14.58
CA LEU A 362 -8.68 -1.70 15.14
C LEU A 362 -8.06 -0.91 16.31
N VAL A 363 -7.44 -1.60 17.28
CA VAL A 363 -6.81 -0.95 18.44
C VAL A 363 -5.68 -0.01 18.00
N SER A 364 -4.81 -0.48 17.07
CA SER A 364 -3.70 0.34 16.57
C SER A 364 -4.22 1.53 15.75
N GLY A 365 -5.29 1.36 14.97
CA GLY A 365 -5.94 2.44 14.22
C GLY A 365 -6.59 3.47 15.15
N LEU A 366 -7.31 3.05 16.17
CA LEU A 366 -7.91 3.94 17.16
C LEU A 366 -6.84 4.70 17.97
N LEU A 367 -5.74 4.03 18.31
CA LEU A 367 -4.59 4.67 18.95
C LEU A 367 -3.99 5.75 18.04
N ASN A 368 -3.78 5.43 16.76
CA ASN A 368 -3.28 6.39 15.77
C ASN A 368 -4.20 7.61 15.65
N VAL A 369 -5.51 7.39 15.47
CA VAL A 369 -6.51 8.48 15.39
C VAL A 369 -6.50 9.34 16.66
N GLY A 370 -6.52 8.71 17.84
CA GLY A 370 -6.51 9.43 19.13
C GLY A 370 -5.25 10.29 19.31
N LEU A 371 -4.08 9.72 19.00
CA LEU A 371 -2.81 10.44 19.07
C LEU A 371 -2.72 11.56 18.02
N ASN A 372 -3.23 11.33 16.81
CA ASN A 372 -3.30 12.37 15.77
C ASN A 372 -4.13 13.57 16.23
N ILE A 373 -5.31 13.34 16.78
CA ILE A 373 -6.19 14.41 17.29
C ILE A 373 -5.48 15.21 18.39
N LEU A 374 -4.69 14.54 19.24
CA LEU A 374 -3.99 15.16 20.37
C LEU A 374 -2.73 15.91 19.93
N LEU A 375 -1.92 15.36 19.02
CA LEU A 375 -0.58 15.86 18.72
C LEU A 375 -0.50 16.74 17.47
N ILE A 376 -1.36 16.54 16.46
CA ILE A 376 -1.32 17.31 15.21
C ILE A 376 -1.50 18.81 15.44
N PRO A 377 -2.40 19.29 16.32
CA PRO A 377 -2.55 20.74 16.54
C PRO A 377 -1.25 21.43 16.96
N ARG A 378 -0.33 20.70 17.62
CA ARG A 378 0.93 21.25 18.12
C ARG A 378 2.14 20.95 17.22
N PHE A 379 2.22 19.75 16.65
CA PHE A 379 3.40 19.26 15.93
C PHE A 379 3.15 18.99 14.45
N ARG A 380 1.93 19.23 13.95
CA ARG A 380 1.53 19.19 12.54
C ARG A 380 1.94 17.88 11.84
N GLU A 381 2.62 17.96 10.66
CA GLU A 381 3.07 16.83 9.85
C GLU A 381 4.04 15.89 10.58
N ASN A 382 4.86 16.42 11.49
CA ASN A 382 5.77 15.62 12.30
C ASN A 382 5.01 14.74 13.30
N ALA A 383 3.88 15.25 13.83
CA ALA A 383 3.00 14.46 14.67
C ALA A 383 2.42 13.28 13.90
N ALA A 384 1.91 13.48 12.67
CA ALA A 384 1.35 12.42 11.85
C ALA A 384 2.38 11.30 11.60
N ALA A 385 3.63 11.64 11.30
CA ALA A 385 4.70 10.66 11.16
C ALA A 385 5.01 9.91 12.48
N PHE A 386 5.04 10.62 13.60
CA PHE A 386 5.33 10.05 14.91
C PHE A 386 4.19 9.15 15.41
N THR A 387 2.94 9.54 15.20
CA THR A 387 1.77 8.72 15.57
C THR A 387 1.71 7.44 14.75
N THR A 388 2.08 7.50 13.46
CA THR A 388 2.25 6.30 12.62
C THR A 388 3.29 5.36 13.22
N LEU A 389 4.47 5.88 13.63
CA LEU A 389 5.50 5.06 14.28
C LEU A 389 4.98 4.38 15.55
N LEU A 390 4.24 5.11 16.40
CA LEU A 390 3.67 4.56 17.63
C LEU A 390 2.57 3.53 17.36
N ALA A 391 1.73 3.76 16.36
CA ALA A 391 0.68 2.82 15.96
C ALA A 391 1.27 1.51 15.40
N GLU A 392 2.33 1.62 14.57
CA GLU A 392 3.06 0.45 14.07
C GLU A 392 3.74 -0.31 15.22
N LEU A 393 4.32 0.38 16.21
CA LEU A 393 4.88 -0.24 17.42
C LEU A 393 3.82 -1.00 18.21
N CYS A 394 2.65 -0.38 18.43
CA CYS A 394 1.53 -1.03 19.10
C CYS A 394 1.08 -2.28 18.33
N SER A 395 0.89 -2.16 17.02
CA SER A 395 0.51 -3.27 16.14
C SER A 395 1.52 -4.42 16.22
N MET A 396 2.81 -4.12 16.10
CA MET A 396 3.89 -5.12 16.19
C MET A 396 3.90 -5.82 17.54
N MET A 397 3.81 -5.07 18.67
CA MET A 397 3.80 -5.65 20.01
C MET A 397 2.59 -6.57 20.23
N LEU A 398 1.41 -6.17 19.76
CA LEU A 398 0.21 -6.98 19.81
C LEU A 398 0.34 -8.24 18.94
N CYS A 399 0.88 -8.12 17.72
CA CYS A 399 1.15 -9.27 16.84
C CYS A 399 2.14 -10.25 17.50
N ILE A 400 3.23 -9.77 18.09
CA ILE A 400 4.19 -10.62 18.83
C ILE A 400 3.51 -11.32 19.99
N ARG A 401 2.67 -10.61 20.78
CA ARG A 401 1.94 -11.19 21.90
C ARG A 401 0.97 -12.30 21.47
N CYS A 402 0.21 -12.06 20.40
CA CYS A 402 -0.75 -13.02 19.86
C CYS A 402 -0.06 -14.20 19.15
N SER A 403 1.18 -14.04 18.69
CA SER A 403 1.96 -15.10 18.05
C SER A 403 2.72 -15.99 19.05
N ARG A 404 2.65 -15.72 20.35
CA ARG A 404 3.29 -16.58 21.38
C ARG A 404 2.77 -18.01 21.30
N GLY A 405 3.70 -18.96 21.27
CA GLY A 405 3.37 -20.38 21.11
C GLY A 405 3.13 -20.85 19.67
N LEU A 406 3.00 -19.93 18.70
CA LEU A 406 2.94 -20.25 17.27
C LEU A 406 4.33 -20.30 16.65
N VAL A 407 5.18 -19.34 17.01
CA VAL A 407 6.54 -19.19 16.49
C VAL A 407 7.54 -18.94 17.62
N THR A 408 8.74 -19.48 17.44
CA THR A 408 9.91 -19.17 18.29
C THR A 408 10.93 -18.44 17.46
N VAL A 409 11.29 -17.22 17.89
CA VAL A 409 12.24 -16.38 17.16
C VAL A 409 13.67 -16.66 17.60
N SER A 410 14.52 -16.89 16.64
CA SER A 410 15.96 -17.03 16.85
C SER A 410 16.69 -16.06 15.93
N ALA A 411 17.14 -14.95 16.49
CA ALA A 411 18.02 -14.03 15.79
C ALA A 411 19.47 -14.57 15.85
N ASP A 412 20.07 -14.77 14.70
CA ASP A 412 21.47 -15.15 14.65
C ASP A 412 22.37 -13.98 15.01
N ARG A 413 23.16 -14.12 16.09
CA ARG A 413 24.04 -13.07 16.62
C ARG A 413 25.07 -12.58 15.60
N ARG A 414 25.56 -13.48 14.73
CA ARG A 414 26.51 -13.09 13.66
C ARG A 414 25.81 -12.25 12.61
N THR A 415 24.58 -12.61 12.26
CA THR A 415 23.74 -11.82 11.33
C THR A 415 23.49 -10.43 11.89
N VAL A 416 23.07 -10.31 13.14
CA VAL A 416 22.81 -9.00 13.78
C VAL A 416 24.08 -8.16 13.85
N GLY A 417 25.21 -8.74 14.31
CA GLY A 417 26.48 -8.03 14.44
C GLY A 417 27.01 -7.54 13.09
N SER A 418 26.99 -8.38 12.06
CA SER A 418 27.42 -7.98 10.71
C SER A 418 26.55 -6.91 10.08
N VAL A 419 25.22 -6.95 10.33
CA VAL A 419 24.28 -5.92 9.86
C VAL A 419 24.54 -4.59 10.56
N LEU A 420 24.76 -4.58 11.88
CA LEU A 420 25.09 -3.35 12.62
C LEU A 420 26.37 -2.71 12.12
N CYS A 421 27.45 -3.49 11.92
CA CYS A 421 28.69 -3.01 11.32
C CYS A 421 28.45 -2.50 9.88
N GLY A 422 27.65 -3.21 9.10
CA GLY A 422 27.27 -2.79 7.76
C GLY A 422 26.48 -1.49 7.73
N CYS A 423 25.55 -1.29 8.65
CA CYS A 423 24.81 -0.03 8.81
C CYS A 423 25.74 1.14 9.19
N ALA A 424 26.72 0.92 10.07
CA ALA A 424 27.75 1.92 10.36
C ALA A 424 28.56 2.29 9.10
N GLY A 425 28.92 1.27 8.29
CA GLY A 425 29.56 1.49 6.98
C GLY A 425 28.71 2.33 6.02
N ILE A 426 27.40 2.11 5.97
CA ILE A 426 26.46 2.93 5.16
C ILE A 426 26.47 4.39 5.63
N VAL A 427 26.41 4.64 6.94
CA VAL A 427 26.46 6.00 7.48
C VAL A 427 27.76 6.69 7.07
N LEU A 428 28.91 6.00 7.18
CA LEU A 428 30.21 6.54 6.78
C LEU A 428 30.26 6.86 5.28
N VAL A 429 29.75 5.98 4.43
CA VAL A 429 29.68 6.22 2.97
C VAL A 429 28.77 7.41 2.68
N CYS A 430 27.57 7.44 3.24
CA CYS A 430 26.64 8.54 3.03
C CYS A 430 27.21 9.89 3.47
N THR A 431 27.84 9.95 4.65
CA THR A 431 28.47 11.18 5.16
C THR A 431 29.66 11.61 4.30
N GLY A 432 30.49 10.66 3.86
CA GLY A 432 31.61 10.93 2.97
C GLY A 432 31.19 11.44 1.61
N VAL A 433 30.16 10.83 0.99
CA VAL A 433 29.63 11.28 -0.31
C VAL A 433 28.99 12.67 -0.21
N LYS A 434 28.27 12.95 0.89
CA LYS A 434 27.70 14.29 1.14
C LYS A 434 28.76 15.39 1.27
N ALA A 435 29.88 15.06 1.88
CA ALA A 435 31.01 16.01 2.01
C ALA A 435 31.62 16.43 0.67
N LEU A 436 31.38 15.64 -0.41
CA LEU A 436 31.83 15.97 -1.77
C LEU A 436 30.97 17.04 -2.47
N ALA A 437 29.86 17.47 -1.86
CA ALA A 437 28.93 18.47 -2.39
C ALA A 437 28.51 18.24 -3.84
N LEU A 438 28.26 16.98 -4.22
CA LEU A 438 27.85 16.57 -5.57
C LEU A 438 26.41 16.99 -5.85
N PRO A 439 26.01 17.14 -7.15
CA PRO A 439 24.61 17.32 -7.54
C PRO A 439 23.72 16.19 -6.97
N ASN A 440 22.50 16.53 -6.52
CA ASN A 440 21.61 15.62 -5.77
C ASN A 440 21.50 14.21 -6.37
N LEU A 441 21.27 14.10 -7.68
CA LEU A 441 21.14 12.79 -8.35
C LEU A 441 22.43 11.97 -8.25
N ILE A 442 23.57 12.61 -8.51
CA ILE A 442 24.89 11.96 -8.46
C ILE A 442 25.21 11.58 -7.01
N CYS A 443 24.89 12.45 -6.05
CA CYS A 443 25.04 12.19 -4.63
C CYS A 443 24.24 10.95 -4.21
N ILE A 444 22.96 10.85 -4.58
CA ILE A 444 22.11 9.69 -4.28
C ILE A 444 22.68 8.42 -4.91
N LEU A 445 23.00 8.45 -6.22
CA LEU A 445 23.52 7.29 -6.93
C LEU A 445 24.87 6.82 -6.33
N ALA A 446 25.80 7.74 -6.09
CA ALA A 446 27.10 7.41 -5.49
C ALA A 446 26.94 6.87 -4.07
N ALA A 447 26.08 7.49 -3.24
CA ALA A 447 25.82 7.04 -1.90
C ALA A 447 25.16 5.67 -1.87
N VAL A 448 24.15 5.41 -2.72
CA VAL A 448 23.47 4.10 -2.79
C VAL A 448 24.41 3.02 -3.30
N LEU A 449 25.10 3.23 -4.43
CA LEU A 449 26.03 2.23 -4.97
C LEU A 449 27.20 1.97 -4.02
N GLY A 450 27.78 3.02 -3.46
CA GLY A 450 28.85 2.90 -2.46
C GLY A 450 28.39 2.20 -1.19
N SER A 451 27.19 2.50 -0.71
CA SER A 451 26.58 1.85 0.45
C SER A 451 26.32 0.36 0.21
N VAL A 452 25.78 0.01 -0.95
CA VAL A 452 25.54 -1.40 -1.33
C VAL A 452 26.86 -2.16 -1.41
N ALA A 453 27.89 -1.59 -2.02
CA ALA A 453 29.22 -2.20 -2.12
C ALA A 453 29.88 -2.37 -0.74
N ALA A 454 29.89 -1.32 0.08
CA ALA A 454 30.44 -1.35 1.44
C ALA A 454 29.71 -2.36 2.32
N TYR A 455 28.37 -2.33 2.28
CA TYR A 455 27.51 -3.26 3.04
C TYR A 455 27.79 -4.71 2.64
N ALA A 456 27.80 -5.01 1.35
CA ALA A 456 28.10 -6.35 0.84
C ALA A 456 29.52 -6.81 1.25
N ALA A 457 30.54 -5.94 1.15
CA ALA A 457 31.90 -6.23 1.56
C ALA A 457 32.00 -6.55 3.06
N ILE A 458 31.32 -5.77 3.92
CA ILE A 458 31.30 -6.00 5.36
C ILE A 458 30.62 -7.32 5.71
N LEU A 459 29.44 -7.62 5.10
CA LEU A 459 28.74 -8.88 5.33
C LEU A 459 29.56 -10.10 4.91
N LEU A 460 30.27 -10.01 3.78
CA LEU A 460 31.16 -11.05 3.29
C LEU A 460 32.40 -11.20 4.20
N GLY A 461 33.03 -10.11 4.57
CA GLY A 461 34.20 -10.11 5.47
C GLY A 461 33.88 -10.69 6.85
N MET A 462 32.71 -10.39 7.39
CA MET A 462 32.21 -10.95 8.66
C MET A 462 31.58 -12.35 8.52
N LYS A 463 31.62 -12.93 7.31
CA LYS A 463 31.08 -14.27 7.01
C LYS A 463 29.65 -14.45 7.47
N ASN A 464 28.75 -13.50 7.07
CA ASN A 464 27.33 -13.57 7.39
C ASN A 464 26.72 -14.89 6.85
N PRO A 465 26.09 -15.73 7.70
CA PRO A 465 25.63 -17.07 7.31
C PRO A 465 24.63 -17.05 6.15
N LEU A 466 23.69 -16.11 6.16
CA LEU A 466 22.66 -15.99 5.12
C LEU A 466 23.25 -15.61 3.76
N VAL A 467 24.19 -14.66 3.76
CA VAL A 467 24.85 -14.20 2.53
C VAL A 467 25.69 -15.34 1.93
N LEU A 468 26.41 -16.09 2.76
CA LEU A 468 27.21 -17.25 2.31
C LEU A 468 26.31 -18.36 1.75
N GLU A 469 25.22 -18.71 2.44
CA GLU A 469 24.24 -19.71 1.97
C GLU A 469 23.64 -19.31 0.61
N TYR A 470 23.30 -18.04 0.45
CA TYR A 470 22.76 -17.55 -0.82
C TYR A 470 23.78 -17.61 -1.95
N LEU A 471 25.03 -17.21 -1.68
CA LEU A 471 26.11 -17.30 -2.67
C LEU A 471 26.40 -18.73 -3.09
N GLU A 472 26.37 -19.69 -2.16
CA GLU A 472 26.53 -21.10 -2.48
C GLU A 472 25.41 -21.61 -3.38
N LYS A 473 24.16 -21.27 -3.08
CA LYS A 473 23.01 -21.63 -3.91
C LYS A 473 23.12 -21.05 -5.33
N VAL A 474 23.57 -19.80 -5.45
CA VAL A 474 23.79 -19.15 -6.75
C VAL A 474 24.92 -19.88 -7.53
N LYS A 475 26.06 -20.16 -6.87
CA LYS A 475 27.17 -20.92 -7.48
C LYS A 475 26.75 -22.32 -7.95
N GLN A 476 25.95 -23.03 -7.14
CA GLN A 476 25.44 -24.36 -7.52
C GLN A 476 24.49 -24.31 -8.72
N LYS A 477 23.67 -23.22 -8.82
CA LYS A 477 22.78 -23.06 -9.97
C LYS A 477 23.55 -22.80 -11.27
N PHE A 478 24.58 -21.95 -11.22
CA PHE A 478 25.46 -21.73 -12.39
C PHE A 478 26.24 -22.95 -12.79
N ARG A 479 26.69 -23.78 -11.82
CA ARG A 479 27.39 -25.07 -12.11
C ARG A 479 26.49 -26.12 -12.73
N LYS A 480 25.16 -26.03 -12.59
CA LYS A 480 24.20 -26.97 -13.21
C LYS A 480 23.77 -26.56 -14.60
N THR A 481 24.08 -25.33 -15.02
CA THR A 481 23.67 -24.72 -16.30
C THR A 481 24.85 -24.63 -17.28
N SER A 482 26.08 -24.85 -16.85
CA SER A 482 27.30 -25.10 -17.63
C SER A 482 27.64 -26.61 -17.59
#